data_72343d34d50cf7ff4167d09776310fe7
#
_entry.id   72343d34d50cf7ff4167d09776310fe7
#
_cell.length_a   1.000
_cell.length_b   1.000
_cell.length_c   1.000
_cell.angle_alpha   90.00
_cell.angle_beta   90.00
_cell.angle_gamma   90.00
#
_symmetry.space_group_name_H-M   'P 1'
#
loop_
_entity.id
_entity.type
_entity.pdbx_description
1 polymer ?
#
loop_
_entity_poly.entity_id
_entity_poly.type
_entity_poly.pdbx_seq_one_letter_code
_entity_poly.pdbx_strand_id
1 'polypeptide(L)' 'MVMSLFHSVSDLIGHTPLLQLHKLDTGPCSLFLKLENQNPGGSIKDRVALSMINEAERQGKLAPGGTII' A
#
# COMPACT_ATOMS: atom_id res chain seq x y z
N MET A 1 21.53 -5.76 8.16
CA MET A 1 20.36 -5.73 7.28
C MET A 1 19.14 -6.17 8.07
N VAL A 2 18.07 -5.39 8.01
CA VAL A 2 16.81 -5.75 8.64
C VAL A 2 15.94 -6.44 7.58
N MET A 3 15.45 -7.63 7.90
CA MET A 3 14.52 -8.37 7.05
C MET A 3 13.13 -8.29 7.67
N SER A 4 12.13 -7.99 6.83
CA SER A 4 10.73 -7.99 7.22
C SER A 4 10.06 -9.23 6.68
N LEU A 5 9.31 -9.93 7.52
CA LEU A 5 8.52 -11.10 7.15
C LEU A 5 7.04 -10.74 7.24
N PHE A 6 6.31 -11.01 6.17
CA PHE A 6 4.87 -10.79 6.10
C PHE A 6 4.15 -12.14 5.96
N HIS A 7 2.99 -12.27 6.60
CA HIS A 7 2.23 -13.51 6.64
C HIS A 7 1.05 -13.53 5.67
N SER A 8 0.65 -12.37 5.12
CA SER A 8 -0.41 -12.29 4.12
C SER A 8 -0.10 -11.22 3.10
N VAL A 9 -0.71 -11.33 1.93
CA VAL A 9 -0.57 -10.34 0.86
C VAL A 9 -1.09 -8.99 1.31
N SER A 10 -2.19 -8.95 2.07
CA SER A 10 -2.76 -7.69 2.56
C SER A 10 -1.82 -6.94 3.49
N ASP A 11 -0.93 -7.63 4.20
CA ASP A 11 0.05 -7.00 5.07
C ASP A 11 1.14 -6.25 4.29
N LEU A 12 1.32 -6.59 3.02
CA LEU A 12 2.26 -5.89 2.13
C LEU A 12 1.74 -4.55 1.65
N ILE A 13 0.42 -4.36 1.66
CA ILE A 13 -0.19 -3.13 1.16
C ILE A 13 0.26 -1.94 2.02
N GLY A 14 0.76 -0.90 1.38
CA GLY A 14 1.23 0.30 2.07
C GLY A 14 2.67 0.27 2.54
N HIS A 15 3.34 -0.88 2.50
CA HIS A 15 4.77 -0.99 2.84
C HIS A 15 5.62 -0.73 1.60
N THR A 16 5.33 0.36 0.91
CA THR A 16 6.00 0.73 -0.33
C THR A 16 7.31 1.46 -0.05
N PRO A 17 8.33 1.28 -0.92
CA PRO A 17 9.61 1.96 -0.75
C PRO A 17 9.48 3.47 -0.88
N LEU A 18 10.40 4.17 -0.22
CA LEU A 18 10.59 5.60 -0.37
C LEU A 18 11.91 5.83 -1.11
N LEU A 19 11.84 6.49 -2.26
CA LEU A 19 12.99 6.75 -3.12
C LEU A 19 13.32 8.23 -3.09
N GLN A 20 14.57 8.57 -2.77
CA GLN A 20 15.06 9.94 -2.90
C GLN A 20 15.58 10.17 -4.31
N LEU A 21 15.14 11.24 -4.96
CA LEU A 21 15.63 11.64 -6.26
C LEU A 21 16.89 12.48 -6.12
N HIS A 22 17.94 12.11 -6.89
CA HIS A 22 19.22 12.82 -6.89
C HIS A 22 19.58 13.47 -8.22
N LYS A 23 18.94 13.03 -9.32
CA LYS A 23 19.30 13.44 -10.67
C LYS A 23 18.47 14.63 -11.18
N LEU A 24 17.43 15.01 -10.44
CA LEU A 24 16.66 16.22 -10.75
C LEU A 24 17.15 17.37 -9.88
N ASP A 25 17.24 18.55 -10.47
CA ASP A 25 17.54 19.76 -9.71
C ASP A 25 16.26 20.18 -8.97
N THR A 26 16.27 20.01 -7.66
CA THR A 26 15.16 20.37 -6.78
C THR A 26 15.47 21.63 -5.96
N GLY A 27 16.57 22.35 -6.32
CA GLY A 27 17.03 23.49 -5.54
C GLY A 27 17.46 23.06 -4.14
N PRO A 28 17.10 23.83 -3.09
CA PRO A 28 17.46 23.49 -1.72
C PRO A 28 16.60 22.37 -1.12
N CYS A 29 15.65 21.83 -1.87
CA CYS A 29 14.69 20.85 -1.38
C CYS A 29 15.16 19.43 -1.64
N SER A 30 14.80 18.50 -0.74
CA SER A 30 14.92 17.07 -0.99
C SER A 30 13.58 16.54 -1.50
N LEU A 31 13.61 15.78 -2.58
CA LEU A 31 12.40 15.21 -3.19
C LEU A 31 12.41 13.71 -3.04
N PHE A 32 11.30 13.19 -2.53
CA PHE A 32 11.10 11.75 -2.32
C PHE A 32 9.88 11.28 -3.08
N LEU A 33 9.96 10.05 -3.60
CA LEU A 33 8.83 9.36 -4.21
C LEU A 33 8.43 8.18 -3.34
N LYS A 34 7.16 8.10 -3.01
CA LYS A 34 6.57 6.90 -2.41
C LYS A 34 6.12 5.99 -3.55
N LEU A 35 6.75 4.85 -3.71
CA LEU A 35 6.58 4.00 -4.89
C LEU A 35 5.34 3.11 -4.74
N GLU A 36 4.16 3.68 -4.95
CA GLU A 36 2.90 2.98 -4.77
C GLU A 36 2.65 1.90 -5.83
N ASN A 37 3.38 1.93 -6.95
CA ASN A 37 3.38 0.84 -7.93
C ASN A 37 3.99 -0.45 -7.40
N GLN A 38 4.65 -0.41 -6.24
CA GLN A 38 5.20 -1.59 -5.56
C GLN A 38 4.21 -2.26 -4.61
N ASN A 39 2.98 -1.77 -4.49
CA ASN A 39 1.92 -2.51 -3.81
C ASN A 39 1.64 -3.83 -4.54
N PRO A 40 1.14 -4.87 -3.84
CA PRO A 40 0.84 -6.17 -4.48
C PRO A 40 -0.07 -6.07 -5.70
N GLY A 41 -1.05 -5.18 -5.70
CA GLY A 41 -1.94 -4.93 -6.84
C GLY A 41 -1.41 -3.89 -7.82
N GLY A 42 -0.26 -3.29 -7.54
CA GLY A 42 0.46 -2.42 -8.45
C GLY A 42 0.10 -0.94 -8.41
N SER A 43 -0.69 -0.48 -7.44
CA SER A 43 -1.05 0.93 -7.38
C SER A 43 -1.47 1.38 -5.98
N ILE A 44 -1.71 2.69 -5.82
CA ILE A 44 -2.27 3.26 -4.59
C ILE A 44 -3.70 2.73 -4.32
N LYS A 45 -4.38 2.20 -5.32
CA LYS A 45 -5.72 1.63 -5.17
C LYS A 45 -5.76 0.42 -4.24
N ASP A 46 -4.64 -0.26 -4.04
CA ASP A 46 -4.52 -1.32 -3.04
C ASP A 46 -4.92 -0.83 -1.66
N ARG A 47 -4.48 0.37 -1.27
CA ARG A 47 -4.82 0.99 0.02
C ARG A 47 -6.31 1.25 0.14
N VAL A 48 -6.92 1.77 -0.93
CA VAL A 48 -8.35 2.06 -0.99
C VAL A 48 -9.15 0.77 -0.83
N ALA A 49 -8.79 -0.27 -1.59
CA ALA A 49 -9.46 -1.56 -1.56
C ALA A 49 -9.39 -2.19 -0.16
N LEU A 50 -8.22 -2.21 0.45
CA LEU A 50 -8.04 -2.75 1.79
C LEU A 50 -8.89 -2.01 2.82
N SER A 51 -8.91 -0.69 2.75
CA SER A 51 -9.70 0.14 3.66
C SER A 51 -11.20 -0.13 3.51
N MET A 52 -11.68 -0.23 2.28
CA MET A 52 -13.10 -0.50 2.00
C MET A 52 -13.52 -1.87 2.50
N ILE A 53 -12.71 -2.89 2.27
CA ILE A 53 -13.00 -4.27 2.71
C ILE A 53 -13.03 -4.33 4.25
N ASN A 54 -12.00 -3.78 4.90
CA ASN A 54 -11.92 -3.78 6.36
C ASN A 54 -13.11 -3.07 6.98
N GLU A 55 -13.50 -1.93 6.41
CA GLU A 55 -14.64 -1.17 6.93
C GLU A 55 -15.96 -1.90 6.71
N ALA A 56 -16.14 -2.55 5.56
CA ALA A 56 -17.33 -3.34 5.28
C ALA A 56 -17.44 -4.54 6.23
N GLU A 57 -16.33 -5.19 6.54
CA GLU A 57 -16.31 -6.28 7.52
C GLU A 57 -16.62 -5.76 8.92
N ARG A 58 -16.04 -4.62 9.32
CA ARG A 58 -16.29 -4.01 10.62
C ARG A 58 -17.77 -3.65 10.82
N GLN A 59 -18.43 -3.18 9.77
CA GLN A 59 -19.85 -2.81 9.79
C GLN A 59 -20.79 -4.01 9.62
N GLY A 60 -20.26 -5.21 9.41
CA GLY A 60 -21.06 -6.40 9.18
C GLY A 60 -21.71 -6.48 7.80
N LYS A 61 -21.31 -5.61 6.86
CA LYS A 61 -21.83 -5.63 5.48
C LYS A 61 -21.17 -6.70 4.62
N LEU A 62 -19.99 -7.15 5.02
CA LEU A 62 -19.25 -8.20 4.35
C LEU A 62 -18.86 -9.23 5.39
N ALA A 63 -19.40 -10.45 5.26
CA ALA A 63 -19.06 -11.55 6.15
C ALA A 63 -17.77 -12.24 5.67
N PRO A 64 -17.00 -12.87 6.58
CA PRO A 64 -15.88 -13.72 6.18
C PRO A 64 -16.35 -14.77 5.17
N GLY A 65 -15.59 -14.93 4.06
CA GLY A 65 -15.97 -15.80 2.95
C GLY A 65 -17.03 -15.22 2.02
N GLY A 66 -17.48 -13.98 2.25
CA GLY A 66 -18.43 -13.30 1.38
C GLY A 66 -17.87 -13.00 0.00
N THR A 67 -18.77 -12.77 -0.96
CA THR A 67 -18.41 -12.49 -2.35
C THR A 67 -18.51 -11.00 -2.63
N ILE A 68 -17.49 -10.47 -3.31
CA ILE A 68 -17.46 -9.09 -3.83
C ILE A 68 -17.62 -9.19 -5.35
N ILE A 69 -18.52 -8.38 -5.87
CA ILE A 69 -18.80 -8.33 -7.32
C ILE A 69 -18.26 -7.03 -7.90
#